data_6eb4bc631a6a7d793333c89c0cca7075
#
_entry.id   6eb4bc631a6a7d793333c89c0cca7075
#
_cell.length_a   1.000
_cell.length_b   1.000
_cell.length_c   1.000
_cell.angle_alpha   90.00
_cell.angle_beta   90.00
_cell.angle_gamma   90.00
#
_symmetry.space_group_name_H-M   'P 1'
#
loop_
_entity.id
_entity.type
_entity.pdbx_description
1 polymer ?
#
loop_
_entity_poly.entity_id
_entity_poly.type
_entity_poly.pdbx_seq_one_letter_code
_entity_poly.pdbx_strand_id
1 'polypeptide(L)'
;MRIIGIVLLCLATSAMAATLQEQIDSAAPNDTIHLEAGVHPGPVVISKPIKLVGESGAEIRGNGSGNVVTIKADDVTLSGLRISASGLRLSDDDAAIFITGNRARIEHNVIADSLHGIYLKKVSGAQILHNRIEGKTTLSVSTEPVEKTIGQSTENCDTTLVSNRRGNGIHQWNCDGSTIVGNEITETRDGIYFSFTNNSRVEDNLIHHVRYGLHYMYSDNNVFLNNTFAENAAGAAIMFSKGLVVRGNRFINNRGHRAYGLIFQSSDGSKLEQNEISANAVGLSFNQCNDNEITGNRVTQNYIGLRFGSNSSGNRFTENSFMRNLHPIETGGSDVSENRWAINGVGNFWDTDLEVDLDHNGINDLPHRELDSLSVLRRDFPVIAFLSESPALKLLRFANERAVIPGLSAIEDPAPLTSRFWKIQAQRSARAAVAKGK
;
A
#
# COMPACT_ATOMS: atom_id res chain seq x y z
N MET A 1 64.60 -62.22 -6.24
CA MET A 1 63.17 -62.11 -6.47
C MET A 1 62.70 -60.72 -5.94
N ARG A 2 62.57 -59.74 -6.81
CA ARG A 2 62.11 -58.40 -6.44
C ARG A 2 60.61 -58.28 -6.73
N ILE A 3 59.86 -58.09 -5.69
CA ILE A 3 58.41 -57.84 -5.79
C ILE A 3 58.18 -56.32 -6.07
N ILE A 4 57.70 -56.01 -7.24
CA ILE A 4 57.27 -54.64 -7.62
C ILE A 4 55.86 -54.48 -7.14
N GLY A 5 55.63 -53.68 -6.08
CA GLY A 5 54.30 -53.33 -5.63
C GLY A 5 53.74 -52.18 -6.55
N ILE A 6 52.69 -52.49 -7.27
CA ILE A 6 51.94 -51.49 -8.01
C ILE A 6 51.02 -50.76 -7.03
N VAL A 7 51.28 -49.48 -6.75
CA VAL A 7 50.37 -48.57 -6.03
C VAL A 7 49.36 -48.06 -7.02
N LEU A 8 48.15 -48.53 -6.90
CA LEU A 8 46.99 -47.99 -7.68
C LEU A 8 46.55 -46.66 -7.01
N LEU A 9 46.88 -45.55 -7.63
CA LEU A 9 46.43 -44.22 -7.19
C LEU A 9 45.01 -44.04 -7.70
N CYS A 10 43.99 -44.25 -6.84
CA CYS A 10 42.60 -43.87 -7.13
C CYS A 10 42.51 -42.34 -7.09
N LEU A 11 42.53 -41.70 -8.25
CA LEU A 11 42.09 -40.32 -8.41
C LEU A 11 40.59 -40.26 -8.23
N ALA A 12 40.13 -39.93 -7.04
CA ALA A 12 38.75 -39.52 -6.82
C ALA A 12 38.53 -38.17 -7.53
N THR A 13 37.99 -38.20 -8.73
CA THR A 13 37.43 -37.00 -9.38
C THR A 13 36.20 -36.62 -8.58
N SER A 14 36.33 -35.65 -7.68
CA SER A 14 35.17 -34.95 -7.14
C SER A 14 34.41 -34.32 -8.31
N ALA A 15 33.31 -34.92 -8.73
CA ALA A 15 32.39 -34.27 -9.61
C ALA A 15 31.92 -32.99 -8.91
N MET A 16 32.31 -31.82 -9.41
CA MET A 16 31.74 -30.57 -8.94
C MET A 16 30.23 -30.65 -9.16
N ALA A 17 29.47 -30.42 -8.10
CA ALA A 17 28.01 -30.35 -8.24
C ALA A 17 27.65 -29.27 -9.25
N ALA A 18 26.73 -29.58 -10.13
CA ALA A 18 26.25 -28.62 -11.16
C ALA A 18 25.74 -27.34 -10.47
N THR A 19 26.14 -26.21 -11.02
CA THR A 19 25.64 -24.91 -10.54
C THR A 19 24.11 -24.83 -10.71
N LEU A 20 23.45 -23.96 -9.95
CA LEU A 20 22.00 -23.77 -10.09
C LEU A 20 21.62 -23.35 -11.53
N GLN A 21 22.43 -22.51 -12.19
CA GLN A 21 22.16 -22.11 -13.57
C GLN A 21 22.27 -23.31 -14.52
N GLU A 22 23.27 -24.20 -14.38
CA GLU A 22 23.38 -25.41 -15.19
C GLU A 22 22.20 -26.37 -14.98
N GLN A 23 21.69 -26.51 -13.75
CA GLN A 23 20.48 -27.27 -13.47
C GLN A 23 19.26 -26.68 -14.17
N ILE A 24 19.07 -25.35 -14.12
CA ILE A 24 18.00 -24.63 -14.81
C ILE A 24 18.11 -24.82 -16.33
N ASP A 25 19.32 -24.72 -16.88
CA ASP A 25 19.57 -24.84 -18.32
C ASP A 25 19.36 -26.26 -18.84
N SER A 26 19.62 -27.27 -18.04
CA SER A 26 19.43 -28.68 -18.39
C SER A 26 17.99 -29.20 -18.20
N ALA A 27 17.17 -28.51 -17.39
CA ALA A 27 15.81 -28.91 -17.13
C ALA A 27 14.93 -28.85 -18.39
N ALA A 28 14.00 -29.78 -18.53
CA ALA A 28 12.96 -29.74 -19.56
C ALA A 28 11.85 -28.73 -19.17
N PRO A 29 11.09 -28.21 -20.14
CA PRO A 29 9.92 -27.39 -19.85
C PRO A 29 8.94 -28.13 -18.92
N ASN A 30 8.43 -27.44 -17.90
CA ASN A 30 7.55 -27.91 -16.82
C ASN A 30 8.21 -28.81 -15.76
N ASP A 31 9.51 -29.01 -15.83
CA ASP A 31 10.23 -29.74 -14.76
C ASP A 31 10.15 -28.96 -13.43
N THR A 32 10.27 -29.73 -12.35
CA THR A 32 10.42 -29.20 -10.99
C THR A 32 11.84 -29.43 -10.52
N ILE A 33 12.55 -28.36 -10.18
CA ILE A 33 13.88 -28.40 -9.56
C ILE A 33 13.69 -28.17 -8.06
N HIS A 34 14.13 -29.11 -7.24
CA HIS A 34 14.16 -28.99 -5.81
C HIS A 34 15.53 -28.49 -5.36
N LEU A 35 15.54 -27.38 -4.59
CA LEU A 35 16.76 -26.86 -3.99
C LEU A 35 16.86 -27.33 -2.54
N GLU A 36 17.91 -28.07 -2.24
CA GLU A 36 18.24 -28.47 -0.88
C GLU A 36 18.57 -27.27 0.01
N ALA A 37 18.49 -27.45 1.32
CA ALA A 37 18.91 -26.45 2.29
C ALA A 37 20.36 -26.00 2.05
N GLY A 38 20.59 -24.70 2.06
CA GLY A 38 21.91 -24.11 1.83
C GLY A 38 21.88 -22.90 0.90
N VAL A 39 23.06 -22.35 0.64
CA VAL A 39 23.23 -21.18 -0.22
C VAL A 39 23.57 -21.60 -1.65
N HIS A 40 22.70 -21.27 -2.58
CA HIS A 40 22.88 -21.46 -4.02
C HIS A 40 23.31 -20.12 -4.63
N PRO A 41 24.50 -20.01 -5.23
CA PRO A 41 24.96 -18.76 -5.83
C PRO A 41 24.05 -18.30 -6.99
N GLY A 42 23.62 -17.05 -6.93
CA GLY A 42 23.07 -16.28 -8.03
C GLY A 42 24.14 -15.40 -8.68
N PRO A 43 23.78 -14.60 -9.73
CA PRO A 43 22.47 -14.49 -10.32
C PRO A 43 22.07 -15.70 -11.19
N VAL A 44 20.76 -15.92 -11.34
CA VAL A 44 20.20 -16.95 -12.24
C VAL A 44 19.16 -16.38 -13.19
N VAL A 45 19.08 -16.94 -14.40
CA VAL A 45 18.12 -16.59 -15.43
C VAL A 45 17.26 -17.79 -15.79
N ILE A 46 15.94 -17.62 -15.72
CA ILE A 46 14.97 -18.66 -16.03
C ILE A 46 14.30 -18.32 -17.36
N SER A 47 14.67 -19.07 -18.41
CA SER A 47 14.18 -18.86 -19.79
C SER A 47 13.24 -19.97 -20.28
N LYS A 48 12.81 -20.86 -19.39
CA LYS A 48 11.88 -21.96 -19.67
C LYS A 48 10.81 -22.02 -18.58
N PRO A 49 9.59 -22.46 -18.86
CA PRO A 49 8.57 -22.70 -17.84
C PRO A 49 9.00 -23.87 -16.94
N ILE A 50 9.48 -23.55 -15.75
CA ILE A 50 9.90 -24.51 -14.74
C ILE A 50 9.37 -24.12 -13.37
N LYS A 51 9.38 -25.07 -12.43
CA LYS A 51 9.10 -24.83 -11.03
C LYS A 51 10.41 -24.97 -10.25
N LEU A 52 10.76 -23.93 -9.48
CA LEU A 52 11.90 -23.92 -8.60
C LEU A 52 11.38 -23.90 -7.14
N VAL A 53 11.57 -24.99 -6.43
CA VAL A 53 10.99 -25.21 -5.10
C VAL A 53 12.12 -25.40 -4.09
N GLY A 54 12.17 -24.53 -3.07
CA GLY A 54 13.16 -24.61 -2.01
C GLY A 54 12.71 -25.49 -0.86
N GLU A 55 13.60 -26.30 -0.34
CA GLU A 55 13.46 -26.90 0.98
C GLU A 55 13.68 -25.84 2.09
N SER A 56 13.28 -26.14 3.29
CA SER A 56 13.50 -25.23 4.42
C SER A 56 14.98 -24.88 4.57
N GLY A 57 15.31 -23.57 4.44
CA GLY A 57 16.69 -23.08 4.47
C GLY A 57 17.40 -22.98 3.11
N ALA A 58 16.73 -23.27 2.00
CA ALA A 58 17.26 -23.01 0.66
C ALA A 58 17.29 -21.51 0.37
N GLU A 59 18.46 -20.98 0.00
CA GLU A 59 18.65 -19.56 -0.32
C GLU A 59 19.33 -19.41 -1.69
N ILE A 60 18.75 -18.57 -2.56
CA ILE A 60 19.43 -18.05 -3.73
C ILE A 60 20.01 -16.67 -3.35
N ARG A 61 21.33 -16.61 -3.29
CA ARG A 61 22.03 -15.38 -2.91
C ARG A 61 22.74 -14.76 -4.11
N GLY A 62 22.37 -13.52 -4.41
CA GLY A 62 23.05 -12.71 -5.41
C GLY A 62 24.48 -12.34 -5.00
N ASN A 63 25.18 -11.71 -5.90
CA ASN A 63 26.57 -11.23 -5.72
C ASN A 63 26.66 -9.72 -5.38
N GLY A 64 25.53 -9.08 -5.06
CA GLY A 64 25.45 -7.63 -4.79
C GLY A 64 25.38 -6.77 -6.06
N SER A 65 25.16 -7.36 -7.24
CA SER A 65 25.03 -6.64 -8.50
C SER A 65 23.88 -7.17 -9.34
N GLY A 66 23.09 -6.28 -9.91
CA GLY A 66 21.93 -6.62 -10.76
C GLY A 66 20.84 -7.42 -10.01
N ASN A 67 20.09 -8.17 -10.79
CA ASN A 67 19.00 -9.00 -10.29
C ASN A 67 19.50 -10.35 -9.78
N VAL A 68 18.89 -10.89 -8.69
CA VAL A 68 19.26 -12.22 -8.18
C VAL A 68 18.63 -13.33 -9.02
N VAL A 69 17.32 -13.22 -9.28
CA VAL A 69 16.57 -14.14 -10.15
C VAL A 69 15.90 -13.33 -11.25
N THR A 70 16.19 -13.65 -12.50
CA THR A 70 15.52 -13.04 -13.66
C THR A 70 14.62 -14.07 -14.35
N ILE A 71 13.31 -13.81 -14.39
CA ILE A 71 12.29 -14.66 -15.03
C ILE A 71 11.94 -14.07 -16.39
N LYS A 72 12.33 -14.75 -17.46
CA LYS A 72 12.02 -14.36 -18.85
C LYS A 72 10.91 -15.23 -19.48
N ALA A 73 10.77 -16.45 -19.02
CA ALA A 73 9.75 -17.36 -19.54
C ALA A 73 8.40 -17.13 -18.84
N ASP A 74 7.34 -17.47 -19.55
CA ASP A 74 5.99 -17.59 -19.02
C ASP A 74 5.88 -18.82 -18.09
N ASP A 75 4.86 -18.83 -17.21
CA ASP A 75 4.45 -19.98 -16.40
C ASP A 75 5.55 -20.52 -15.45
N VAL A 76 6.47 -19.66 -15.01
CA VAL A 76 7.50 -20.01 -14.02
C VAL A 76 6.94 -19.93 -12.61
N THR A 77 7.26 -20.90 -11.75
CA THR A 77 6.93 -20.87 -10.33
C THR A 77 8.21 -20.82 -9.48
N LEU A 78 8.25 -19.88 -8.50
CA LEU A 78 9.25 -19.86 -7.42
C LEU A 78 8.54 -20.03 -6.09
N SER A 79 8.93 -21.01 -5.29
CA SER A 79 8.26 -21.31 -4.03
C SER A 79 9.24 -21.74 -2.93
N GLY A 80 8.99 -21.27 -1.69
CA GLY A 80 9.70 -21.73 -0.49
C GLY A 80 11.17 -21.31 -0.39
N LEU A 81 11.60 -20.29 -1.12
CA LEU A 81 12.98 -19.85 -1.23
C LEU A 81 13.25 -18.61 -0.39
N ARG A 82 14.47 -18.51 0.17
CA ARG A 82 15.05 -17.23 0.53
C ARG A 82 15.77 -16.65 -0.68
N ILE A 83 15.55 -15.37 -1.00
CA ILE A 83 16.21 -14.68 -2.12
C ILE A 83 16.76 -13.36 -1.60
N SER A 84 18.08 -13.14 -1.77
CA SER A 84 18.77 -12.03 -1.12
C SER A 84 19.94 -11.48 -1.92
N ALA A 85 20.44 -10.32 -1.52
CA ALA A 85 21.68 -9.68 -2.00
C ALA A 85 21.63 -9.27 -3.49
N SER A 86 20.60 -8.52 -3.89
CA SER A 86 20.58 -7.84 -5.21
C SER A 86 21.56 -6.68 -5.26
N GLY A 87 21.80 -6.15 -6.45
CA GLY A 87 22.42 -4.85 -6.64
C GLY A 87 21.61 -3.70 -6.04
N LEU A 88 22.14 -2.48 -6.11
CA LEU A 88 21.55 -1.29 -5.47
C LEU A 88 21.32 -0.14 -6.47
N ARG A 89 21.34 -0.40 -7.78
CA ARG A 89 21.15 0.62 -8.79
C ARG A 89 19.69 0.78 -9.16
N LEU A 90 19.10 1.91 -8.73
CA LEU A 90 17.71 2.28 -9.07
C LEU A 90 17.54 2.49 -10.59
N SER A 91 18.56 2.97 -11.29
CA SER A 91 18.54 3.17 -12.75
C SER A 91 18.39 1.86 -13.54
N ASP A 92 18.85 0.75 -12.97
CA ASP A 92 18.91 -0.55 -13.63
C ASP A 92 17.77 -1.48 -13.14
N ASP A 93 16.88 -0.96 -12.28
CA ASP A 93 15.78 -1.71 -11.66
C ASP A 93 16.28 -2.95 -10.88
N ASP A 94 17.44 -2.89 -10.20
CA ASP A 94 18.03 -4.03 -9.47
C ASP A 94 17.00 -4.61 -8.46
N ALA A 95 16.77 -5.92 -8.52
CA ALA A 95 15.72 -6.59 -7.75
C ALA A 95 16.15 -7.98 -7.26
N ALA A 96 15.52 -8.47 -6.19
CA ALA A 96 15.64 -9.88 -5.84
C ALA A 96 15.04 -10.76 -6.95
N ILE A 97 13.84 -10.42 -7.43
CA ILE A 97 13.18 -11.13 -8.51
C ILE A 97 12.74 -10.11 -9.57
N PHE A 98 13.28 -10.23 -10.78
CA PHE A 98 12.91 -9.42 -11.93
C PHE A 98 12.14 -10.27 -12.95
N ILE A 99 10.93 -9.84 -13.34
CA ILE A 99 10.00 -10.65 -14.12
C ILE A 99 9.60 -9.93 -15.41
N THR A 100 9.77 -10.61 -16.53
CA THR A 100 9.26 -10.20 -17.85
C THR A 100 8.38 -11.27 -18.51
N GLY A 101 8.38 -12.48 -17.98
CA GLY A 101 7.48 -13.57 -18.42
C GLY A 101 6.10 -13.44 -17.78
N ASN A 102 5.07 -13.85 -18.50
CA ASN A 102 3.68 -13.80 -18.04
C ASN A 102 3.34 -14.96 -17.11
N ARG A 103 2.28 -14.80 -16.32
CA ARG A 103 1.72 -15.83 -15.43
C ARG A 103 2.74 -16.45 -14.46
N ALA A 104 3.80 -15.70 -14.16
CA ALA A 104 4.75 -16.11 -13.12
C ALA A 104 4.05 -16.23 -11.75
N ARG A 105 4.38 -17.29 -11.00
CA ARG A 105 3.85 -17.55 -9.66
C ARG A 105 4.99 -17.50 -8.65
N ILE A 106 4.95 -16.53 -7.77
CA ILE A 106 5.94 -16.28 -6.71
C ILE A 106 5.25 -16.45 -5.38
N GLU A 107 5.53 -17.54 -4.67
CA GLU A 107 4.78 -17.86 -3.46
C GLU A 107 5.64 -18.40 -2.32
N HIS A 108 5.25 -18.04 -1.08
CA HIS A 108 5.90 -18.52 0.14
C HIS A 108 7.42 -18.29 0.20
N ASN A 109 7.92 -17.22 -0.43
CA ASN A 109 9.33 -16.87 -0.40
C ASN A 109 9.62 -15.81 0.67
N VAL A 110 10.86 -15.81 1.15
CA VAL A 110 11.43 -14.76 1.99
C VAL A 110 12.40 -13.95 1.15
N ILE A 111 12.06 -12.70 0.87
CA ILE A 111 12.88 -11.77 0.09
C ILE A 111 13.49 -10.77 1.05
N ALA A 112 14.81 -10.65 1.07
CA ALA A 112 15.51 -9.76 1.99
C ALA A 112 16.79 -9.19 1.38
N ASP A 113 17.34 -8.16 2.01
CA ASP A 113 18.63 -7.55 1.63
C ASP A 113 18.72 -7.23 0.13
N SER A 114 17.64 -6.68 -0.45
CA SER A 114 17.54 -6.38 -1.87
C SER A 114 16.99 -4.97 -2.08
N LEU A 115 17.35 -4.33 -3.22
CA LEU A 115 16.86 -3.00 -3.54
C LEU A 115 15.36 -3.03 -3.79
N HIS A 116 14.92 -3.64 -4.90
CA HIS A 116 13.52 -4.00 -5.10
C HIS A 116 13.30 -5.45 -4.66
N GLY A 117 12.15 -5.73 -4.03
CA GLY A 117 11.79 -7.11 -3.73
C GLY A 117 11.43 -7.86 -5.01
N ILE A 118 10.27 -7.58 -5.60
CA ILE A 118 9.79 -8.17 -6.86
C ILE A 118 9.48 -7.04 -7.84
N TYR A 119 10.12 -7.08 -9.00
CA TYR A 119 9.91 -6.11 -10.07
C TYR A 119 9.29 -6.80 -11.30
N LEU A 120 8.09 -6.37 -11.69
CA LEU A 120 7.38 -6.88 -12.87
C LEU A 120 7.36 -5.80 -13.94
N LYS A 121 7.76 -6.17 -15.15
CA LYS A 121 7.86 -5.25 -16.30
C LYS A 121 7.12 -5.80 -17.49
N LYS A 122 5.99 -5.20 -17.85
CA LYS A 122 5.13 -5.60 -18.99
C LYS A 122 4.63 -7.05 -18.87
N VAL A 123 4.12 -7.41 -17.70
CA VAL A 123 3.71 -8.78 -17.35
C VAL A 123 2.19 -8.85 -17.21
N SER A 124 1.60 -9.93 -17.68
CA SER A 124 0.18 -10.22 -17.50
C SER A 124 -0.03 -11.47 -16.66
N GLY A 125 -1.05 -11.43 -15.76
CA GLY A 125 -1.53 -12.59 -15.02
C GLY A 125 -0.56 -13.13 -13.96
N ALA A 126 0.38 -12.33 -13.47
CA ALA A 126 1.28 -12.75 -12.40
C ALA A 126 0.55 -13.00 -11.07
N GLN A 127 1.04 -13.95 -10.29
CA GLN A 127 0.55 -14.27 -8.95
C GLN A 127 1.68 -14.13 -7.93
N ILE A 128 1.50 -13.21 -6.99
CA ILE A 128 2.46 -12.92 -5.91
C ILE A 128 1.77 -13.23 -4.59
N LEU A 129 2.06 -14.39 -4.00
CA LEU A 129 1.25 -14.97 -2.94
C LEU A 129 2.06 -15.29 -1.69
N HIS A 130 1.63 -14.82 -0.53
CA HIS A 130 2.17 -15.21 0.78
C HIS A 130 3.70 -15.08 0.91
N ASN A 131 4.30 -14.06 0.29
CA ASN A 131 5.71 -13.77 0.44
C ASN A 131 5.94 -12.81 1.59
N ARG A 132 7.10 -12.93 2.25
CA ARG A 132 7.62 -11.93 3.18
C ARG A 132 8.72 -11.15 2.48
N ILE A 133 8.54 -9.83 2.37
CA ILE A 133 9.46 -8.94 1.67
C ILE A 133 9.97 -7.90 2.66
N GLU A 134 11.27 -7.91 2.92
CA GLU A 134 11.97 -6.97 3.78
C GLU A 134 13.03 -6.22 2.98
N GLY A 135 12.90 -4.89 2.91
CA GLY A 135 13.84 -4.05 2.16
C GLY A 135 15.23 -4.01 2.80
N LYS A 136 16.18 -3.55 2.02
CA LYS A 136 17.54 -3.33 2.52
C LYS A 136 17.61 -2.05 3.34
N THR A 137 18.00 -2.18 4.61
CA THR A 137 18.09 -1.04 5.53
C THR A 137 19.51 -0.57 5.78
N THR A 138 20.51 -1.40 5.48
CA THR A 138 21.91 -1.11 5.72
C THR A 138 22.74 -1.31 4.46
N LEU A 139 23.77 -0.47 4.27
CA LEU A 139 24.80 -0.73 3.27
C LEU A 139 25.77 -1.74 3.88
N SER A 140 25.98 -2.88 3.25
CA SER A 140 27.16 -3.70 3.54
C SER A 140 28.38 -2.82 3.22
N VAL A 141 29.33 -2.76 4.16
CA VAL A 141 30.60 -2.02 3.99
C VAL A 141 31.41 -2.76 2.93
N SER A 142 31.05 -2.60 1.67
CA SER A 142 31.89 -2.92 0.54
C SER A 142 32.35 -1.61 -0.10
N THR A 143 33.60 -1.45 -0.20
CA THR A 143 34.56 -0.44 -0.57
C THR A 143 34.31 0.31 -1.90
N GLU A 144 33.12 0.50 -2.35
CA GLU A 144 32.83 1.36 -3.50
C GLU A 144 32.67 2.80 -3.02
N PRO A 145 33.36 3.79 -3.64
CA PRO A 145 33.26 5.19 -3.26
C PRO A 145 31.82 5.67 -3.49
N VAL A 146 31.14 6.04 -2.41
CA VAL A 146 29.88 6.77 -2.51
C VAL A 146 30.16 8.08 -3.24
N GLU A 147 29.59 8.27 -4.44
CA GLU A 147 29.61 9.54 -5.12
C GLU A 147 29.12 10.64 -4.18
N LYS A 148 30.01 11.54 -3.79
CA LYS A 148 29.71 12.65 -2.89
C LYS A 148 28.70 13.57 -3.56
N THR A 149 27.46 13.52 -3.17
CA THR A 149 26.52 14.59 -3.49
C THR A 149 26.92 15.83 -2.70
N ILE A 150 27.29 16.88 -3.41
CA ILE A 150 27.73 18.16 -2.86
C ILE A 150 26.65 18.69 -1.89
N GLY A 151 27.01 18.82 -0.60
CA GLY A 151 26.16 19.48 0.40
C GLY A 151 25.71 18.65 1.61
N GLN A 152 26.15 17.39 1.79
CA GLN A 152 25.91 16.64 3.01
C GLN A 152 27.17 16.56 3.88
N SER A 153 27.01 16.90 5.17
CA SER A 153 28.09 16.86 6.16
C SER A 153 28.63 15.43 6.33
N THR A 154 29.95 15.32 6.38
CA THR A 154 30.75 14.08 6.36
C THR A 154 30.90 13.42 7.75
N GLU A 155 30.04 13.69 8.72
CA GLU A 155 30.29 13.30 10.12
C GLU A 155 29.61 12.04 10.63
N ASN A 156 28.86 11.31 9.80
CA ASN A 156 28.29 10.02 10.23
C ASN A 156 28.70 8.91 9.27
N CYS A 157 29.49 7.96 9.78
CA CYS A 157 29.63 6.61 9.22
C CYS A 157 28.28 5.85 9.38
N ASP A 158 27.18 6.49 8.96
CA ASP A 158 25.86 5.87 9.03
C ASP A 158 25.73 4.93 7.82
N THR A 159 25.83 3.64 8.09
CA THR A 159 25.62 2.57 7.10
C THR A 159 24.12 2.39 6.79
N THR A 160 23.23 3.18 7.40
CA THR A 160 21.78 3.09 7.21
C THR A 160 21.39 3.63 5.85
N LEU A 161 20.75 2.79 5.03
CA LEU A 161 20.21 3.21 3.76
C LEU A 161 18.93 4.04 3.98
N VAL A 162 19.02 5.35 3.72
CA VAL A 162 17.86 6.24 3.87
C VAL A 162 16.72 5.83 2.93
N SER A 163 15.47 6.05 3.35
CA SER A 163 14.27 5.54 2.65
C SER A 163 14.16 5.94 1.17
N ASN A 164 14.68 7.10 0.76
CA ASN A 164 14.65 7.55 -0.64
C ASN A 164 15.63 6.79 -1.55
N ARG A 165 16.60 6.06 -0.98
CA ARG A 165 17.57 5.21 -1.72
C ARG A 165 17.16 3.73 -1.71
N ARG A 166 16.12 3.34 -1.00
CA ARG A 166 15.55 2.00 -1.02
C ARG A 166 14.67 1.83 -2.26
N GLY A 167 14.46 0.61 -2.71
CA GLY A 167 13.51 0.26 -3.76
C GLY A 167 12.14 -0.10 -3.17
N ASN A 168 11.23 -0.53 -4.02
CA ASN A 168 9.87 -0.90 -3.64
C ASN A 168 9.77 -2.39 -3.31
N GLY A 169 8.81 -2.76 -2.46
CA GLY A 169 8.55 -4.17 -2.14
C GLY A 169 8.09 -4.96 -3.35
N ILE A 170 6.95 -4.58 -3.91
CA ILE A 170 6.43 -5.10 -5.19
C ILE A 170 6.27 -3.91 -6.13
N HIS A 171 6.97 -3.94 -7.26
CA HIS A 171 6.92 -2.90 -8.30
C HIS A 171 6.29 -3.48 -9.56
N GLN A 172 5.19 -2.90 -10.03
CA GLN A 172 4.57 -3.24 -11.30
C GLN A 172 4.60 -2.06 -12.26
N TRP A 173 5.18 -2.26 -13.43
CA TRP A 173 5.21 -1.28 -14.50
C TRP A 173 4.62 -1.88 -15.78
N ASN A 174 3.52 -1.27 -16.26
CA ASN A 174 2.81 -1.67 -17.47
C ASN A 174 2.37 -3.16 -17.43
N CYS A 175 1.72 -3.54 -16.32
CA CYS A 175 1.22 -4.90 -16.08
C CYS A 175 -0.30 -4.98 -16.18
N ASP A 176 -0.83 -6.20 -16.31
CA ASP A 176 -2.27 -6.44 -16.39
C ASP A 176 -2.68 -7.73 -15.66
N GLY A 177 -3.82 -7.69 -14.96
CA GLY A 177 -4.45 -8.88 -14.40
C GLY A 177 -3.64 -9.62 -13.33
N SER A 178 -2.79 -8.91 -12.56
CA SER A 178 -1.99 -9.51 -11.50
C SER A 178 -2.82 -9.81 -10.25
N THR A 179 -2.44 -10.85 -9.50
CA THR A 179 -3.01 -11.21 -8.20
C THR A 179 -1.93 -11.13 -7.12
N ILE A 180 -2.12 -10.24 -6.13
CA ILE A 180 -1.17 -10.00 -5.02
C ILE A 180 -1.90 -10.26 -3.72
N VAL A 181 -1.63 -11.39 -3.04
CA VAL A 181 -2.43 -11.85 -1.89
C VAL A 181 -1.55 -12.32 -0.74
N GLY A 182 -1.90 -11.88 0.47
CA GLY A 182 -1.32 -12.40 1.72
C GLY A 182 0.16 -12.11 1.93
N ASN A 183 0.73 -11.09 1.25
CA ASN A 183 2.13 -10.75 1.42
C ASN A 183 2.34 -9.80 2.62
N GLU A 184 3.46 -9.96 3.30
CA GLU A 184 3.96 -9.03 4.31
C GLU A 184 5.13 -8.23 3.70
N ILE A 185 5.02 -6.88 3.73
CA ILE A 185 6.02 -5.99 3.13
C ILE A 185 6.44 -4.93 4.13
N THR A 186 7.74 -4.83 4.39
CA THR A 186 8.29 -3.87 5.35
C THR A 186 9.64 -3.34 4.92
N GLU A 187 10.05 -2.20 5.51
CA GLU A 187 11.39 -1.59 5.36
C GLU A 187 11.79 -1.27 3.91
N THR A 188 10.84 -1.24 2.97
CA THR A 188 11.06 -0.80 1.60
C THR A 188 10.79 0.71 1.46
N ARG A 189 11.09 1.29 0.30
CA ARG A 189 10.70 2.68 0.01
C ARG A 189 9.19 2.81 -0.04
N ASP A 190 8.55 2.11 -0.97
CA ASP A 190 7.10 1.96 -1.06
C ASP A 190 6.76 0.48 -0.99
N GLY A 191 5.65 0.12 -0.36
CA GLY A 191 5.27 -1.27 -0.21
C GLY A 191 4.91 -1.88 -1.56
N ILE A 192 3.78 -1.45 -2.12
CA ILE A 192 3.32 -1.83 -3.46
C ILE A 192 3.30 -0.58 -4.35
N TYR A 193 3.94 -0.66 -5.50
CA TYR A 193 4.00 0.40 -6.49
C TYR A 193 3.38 -0.05 -7.80
N PHE A 194 2.35 0.68 -8.28
CA PHE A 194 1.71 0.47 -9.57
C PHE A 194 1.90 1.68 -10.49
N SER A 195 2.26 1.41 -11.73
CA SER A 195 2.28 2.40 -12.79
C SER A 195 1.84 1.75 -14.10
N PHE A 196 0.79 2.28 -14.73
CA PHE A 196 0.16 1.71 -15.93
C PHE A 196 -0.22 0.22 -15.75
N THR A 197 -0.80 -0.13 -14.57
CA THR A 197 -1.12 -1.51 -14.20
C THR A 197 -2.62 -1.64 -13.95
N ASN A 198 -3.31 -2.45 -14.74
CA ASN A 198 -4.76 -2.52 -14.74
C ASN A 198 -5.29 -3.90 -14.33
N ASN A 199 -6.59 -3.97 -14.04
CA ASN A 199 -7.37 -5.20 -13.86
C ASN A 199 -6.78 -6.16 -12.81
N SER A 200 -6.03 -5.64 -11.83
CA SER A 200 -5.32 -6.44 -10.84
C SER A 200 -6.10 -6.52 -9.52
N ARG A 201 -5.85 -7.57 -8.75
CA ARG A 201 -6.43 -7.82 -7.44
C ARG A 201 -5.33 -7.83 -6.38
N VAL A 202 -5.49 -6.99 -5.36
CA VAL A 202 -4.60 -6.87 -4.22
C VAL A 202 -5.40 -7.16 -2.95
N GLU A 203 -5.10 -8.23 -2.23
CA GLU A 203 -5.96 -8.71 -1.15
C GLU A 203 -5.16 -9.25 0.04
N ASP A 204 -5.65 -9.00 1.27
CA ASP A 204 -5.13 -9.56 2.53
C ASP A 204 -3.63 -9.31 2.75
N ASN A 205 -3.04 -8.26 2.19
CA ASN A 205 -1.63 -7.93 2.39
C ASN A 205 -1.44 -7.06 3.63
N LEU A 206 -0.31 -7.24 4.32
CA LEU A 206 0.15 -6.40 5.42
C LEU A 206 1.35 -5.58 4.97
N ILE A 207 1.19 -4.27 4.91
CA ILE A 207 2.24 -3.34 4.51
C ILE A 207 2.50 -2.34 5.63
N HIS A 208 3.73 -2.29 6.15
CA HIS A 208 4.07 -1.43 7.28
C HIS A 208 5.52 -0.94 7.25
N HIS A 209 5.79 0.16 7.98
CA HIS A 209 7.11 0.77 8.11
C HIS A 209 7.76 1.14 6.76
N VAL A 210 6.96 1.65 5.84
CA VAL A 210 7.38 2.12 4.51
C VAL A 210 6.97 3.58 4.30
N ARG A 211 7.42 4.21 3.20
CA ARG A 211 7.02 5.57 2.87
C ARG A 211 5.55 5.65 2.45
N TYR A 212 5.17 4.96 1.40
CA TYR A 212 3.77 4.75 0.98
C TYR A 212 3.46 3.26 1.03
N GLY A 213 2.44 2.86 1.78
CA GLY A 213 1.98 1.48 1.76
C GLY A 213 1.57 1.05 0.35
N LEU A 214 0.77 1.88 -0.33
CA LEU A 214 0.44 1.77 -1.74
C LEU A 214 0.77 3.09 -2.45
N HIS A 215 1.63 3.05 -3.46
CA HIS A 215 1.93 4.16 -4.35
C HIS A 215 1.44 3.79 -5.75
N TYR A 216 0.48 4.57 -6.29
CA TYR A 216 -0.34 4.09 -7.37
C TYR A 216 -0.65 5.20 -8.37
N MET A 217 -0.32 4.99 -9.65
CA MET A 217 -0.50 6.00 -10.71
C MET A 217 -0.93 5.37 -12.04
N TYR A 218 -1.78 6.11 -12.78
CA TYR A 218 -2.16 5.78 -14.16
C TYR A 218 -2.61 4.32 -14.34
N SER A 219 -3.42 3.84 -13.41
CA SER A 219 -3.79 2.42 -13.34
C SER A 219 -5.28 2.29 -13.04
N ASP A 220 -6.02 1.61 -13.89
CA ASP A 220 -7.47 1.57 -13.86
C ASP A 220 -8.03 0.19 -13.47
N ASN A 221 -9.27 0.16 -12.97
CA ASN A 221 -10.07 -1.04 -12.75
C ASN A 221 -9.42 -2.07 -11.80
N ASN A 222 -8.60 -1.62 -10.85
CA ASN A 222 -7.98 -2.48 -9.86
C ASN A 222 -8.85 -2.61 -8.61
N VAL A 223 -8.69 -3.74 -7.91
CA VAL A 223 -9.48 -4.10 -6.72
C VAL A 223 -8.55 -4.31 -5.53
N PHE A 224 -8.77 -3.55 -4.46
CA PHE A 224 -8.02 -3.61 -3.20
C PHE A 224 -8.96 -4.07 -2.10
N LEU A 225 -8.73 -5.27 -1.54
CA LEU A 225 -9.60 -5.89 -0.55
C LEU A 225 -8.83 -6.24 0.73
N ASN A 226 -9.38 -5.88 1.89
CA ASN A 226 -8.92 -6.33 3.20
C ASN A 226 -7.41 -6.12 3.49
N ASN A 227 -6.73 -5.23 2.76
CA ASN A 227 -5.32 -4.96 3.03
C ASN A 227 -5.16 -4.11 4.29
N THR A 228 -4.04 -4.25 4.97
CA THR A 228 -3.66 -3.41 6.10
C THR A 228 -2.42 -2.58 5.74
N PHE A 229 -2.60 -1.26 5.74
CA PHE A 229 -1.55 -0.27 5.54
C PHE A 229 -1.33 0.47 6.87
N ALA A 230 -0.33 0.04 7.65
CA ALA A 230 -0.14 0.50 9.02
C ALA A 230 1.26 1.07 9.27
N GLU A 231 1.35 2.10 10.10
CA GLU A 231 2.64 2.65 10.57
C GLU A 231 3.58 3.08 9.42
N ASN A 232 3.00 3.53 8.31
CA ASN A 232 3.72 4.08 7.16
C ASN A 232 3.82 5.61 7.29
N ALA A 233 4.66 6.24 6.48
CA ALA A 233 4.62 7.69 6.35
C ALA A 233 3.30 8.16 5.70
N ALA A 234 2.72 7.36 4.79
CA ALA A 234 1.33 7.46 4.35
C ALA A 234 0.79 6.06 3.99
N GLY A 235 -0.49 5.82 4.24
CA GLY A 235 -1.11 4.52 3.97
C GLY A 235 -1.18 4.24 2.47
N ALA A 236 -1.89 5.08 1.70
CA ALA A 236 -1.96 4.96 0.26
C ALA A 236 -2.00 6.31 -0.45
N ALA A 237 -1.40 6.39 -1.63
CA ALA A 237 -1.50 7.51 -2.55
C ALA A 237 -1.92 6.99 -3.93
N ILE A 238 -3.17 7.27 -4.30
CA ILE A 238 -3.81 6.84 -5.54
C ILE A 238 -3.98 8.08 -6.44
N MET A 239 -3.38 8.03 -7.63
CA MET A 239 -3.30 9.20 -8.51
C MET A 239 -3.62 8.84 -9.95
N PHE A 240 -4.34 9.75 -10.65
CA PHE A 240 -4.60 9.69 -12.09
C PHE A 240 -5.21 8.36 -12.55
N SER A 241 -6.27 7.91 -11.88
CA SER A 241 -6.80 6.55 -12.08
C SER A 241 -8.32 6.54 -11.94
N LYS A 242 -8.99 5.51 -12.45
CA LYS A 242 -10.45 5.42 -12.41
C LYS A 242 -10.96 3.98 -12.19
N GLY A 243 -12.21 3.90 -11.76
CA GLY A 243 -12.92 2.62 -11.68
C GLY A 243 -12.38 1.66 -10.63
N LEU A 244 -11.81 2.17 -9.52
CA LEU A 244 -11.21 1.36 -8.49
C LEU A 244 -12.26 0.86 -7.49
N VAL A 245 -12.02 -0.32 -6.92
CA VAL A 245 -12.74 -0.83 -5.76
C VAL A 245 -11.78 -0.94 -4.59
N VAL A 246 -12.01 -0.13 -3.55
CA VAL A 246 -11.21 -0.11 -2.32
C VAL A 246 -12.16 -0.50 -1.18
N ARG A 247 -12.13 -1.78 -0.76
CA ARG A 247 -13.10 -2.32 0.20
C ARG A 247 -12.45 -3.07 1.35
N GLY A 248 -12.94 -2.81 2.57
CA GLY A 248 -12.53 -3.53 3.77
C GLY A 248 -11.07 -3.31 4.18
N ASN A 249 -10.37 -2.34 3.57
CA ASN A 249 -8.97 -2.08 3.90
C ASN A 249 -8.84 -1.28 5.18
N ARG A 250 -7.68 -1.39 5.82
CA ARG A 250 -7.31 -0.67 7.03
C ARG A 250 -6.13 0.27 6.76
N PHE A 251 -6.36 1.57 6.89
CA PHE A 251 -5.34 2.62 6.77
C PHE A 251 -5.15 3.23 8.16
N ILE A 252 -4.23 2.67 8.93
CA ILE A 252 -4.16 2.94 10.36
C ILE A 252 -2.80 3.41 10.83
N ASN A 253 -2.80 4.38 11.75
CA ASN A 253 -1.59 4.83 12.46
C ASN A 253 -0.44 5.25 11.51
N ASN A 254 -0.78 5.78 10.32
CA ASN A 254 0.23 6.29 9.41
C ASN A 254 0.70 7.66 9.91
N ARG A 255 1.99 7.79 10.23
CA ARG A 255 2.57 8.96 10.89
C ARG A 255 3.85 9.38 10.18
N GLY A 256 3.83 10.55 9.55
CA GLY A 256 4.97 11.11 8.87
C GLY A 256 4.71 12.56 8.50
N HIS A 257 5.62 13.20 7.78
CA HIS A 257 5.48 14.59 7.34
C HIS A 257 4.22 14.83 6.48
N ARG A 258 3.70 13.79 5.83
CA ARG A 258 2.44 13.78 5.05
C ARG A 258 1.62 12.56 5.44
N ALA A 259 1.25 12.46 6.70
CA ALA A 259 0.59 11.29 7.29
C ALA A 259 -0.88 11.19 6.89
N TYR A 260 -1.10 10.85 5.63
CA TYR A 260 -2.43 10.52 5.12
C TYR A 260 -2.73 9.03 5.32
N GLY A 261 -3.96 8.72 5.71
CA GLY A 261 -4.47 7.36 5.57
C GLY A 261 -4.61 6.98 4.10
N LEU A 262 -5.39 7.75 3.34
CA LEU A 262 -5.65 7.51 1.92
C LEU A 262 -5.74 8.83 1.15
N ILE A 263 -4.92 8.99 0.12
CA ILE A 263 -4.94 10.12 -0.80
C ILE A 263 -5.55 9.66 -2.13
N PHE A 264 -6.55 10.40 -2.59
CA PHE A 264 -7.07 10.36 -3.95
C PHE A 264 -6.74 11.68 -4.66
N GLN A 265 -6.02 11.59 -5.77
CA GLN A 265 -5.63 12.72 -6.61
C GLN A 265 -6.03 12.42 -8.06
N SER A 266 -6.89 13.25 -8.65
CA SER A 266 -7.35 13.07 -10.03
C SER A 266 -7.82 11.63 -10.30
N SER A 267 -8.68 11.11 -9.41
CA SER A 267 -9.15 9.72 -9.47
C SER A 267 -10.67 9.69 -9.38
N ASP A 268 -11.30 9.12 -10.41
CA ASP A 268 -12.73 9.26 -10.67
C ASP A 268 -13.45 7.89 -10.68
N GLY A 269 -14.77 7.93 -10.48
CA GLY A 269 -15.66 6.78 -10.68
C GLY A 269 -15.32 5.55 -9.85
N SER A 270 -14.72 5.74 -8.69
CA SER A 270 -14.23 4.66 -7.83
C SER A 270 -15.16 4.41 -6.63
N LYS A 271 -15.06 3.23 -6.04
CA LYS A 271 -15.84 2.82 -4.87
C LYS A 271 -14.93 2.61 -3.66
N LEU A 272 -15.20 3.36 -2.60
CA LEU A 272 -14.54 3.24 -1.30
C LEU A 272 -15.55 2.70 -0.30
N GLU A 273 -15.45 1.43 0.07
CA GLU A 273 -16.48 0.74 0.82
C GLU A 273 -15.92 0.07 2.08
N GLN A 274 -16.57 0.30 3.23
CA GLN A 274 -16.28 -0.44 4.47
C GLN A 274 -14.81 -0.41 4.91
N ASN A 275 -14.06 0.64 4.58
CA ASN A 275 -12.67 0.79 5.01
C ASN A 275 -12.59 1.37 6.43
N GLU A 276 -11.56 0.97 7.18
CA GLU A 276 -11.16 1.60 8.44
C GLU A 276 -10.02 2.59 8.17
N ILE A 277 -10.24 3.87 8.47
CA ILE A 277 -9.27 4.93 8.28
C ILE A 277 -9.07 5.64 9.61
N SER A 278 -8.02 5.26 10.36
CA SER A 278 -7.92 5.69 11.75
C SER A 278 -6.51 6.07 12.20
N ALA A 279 -6.45 7.01 13.13
CA ALA A 279 -5.21 7.47 13.78
C ALA A 279 -4.16 8.01 12.78
N ASN A 280 -4.58 8.69 11.72
CA ASN A 280 -3.73 9.40 10.76
C ASN A 280 -3.79 10.91 10.99
N ALA A 281 -2.85 11.69 10.45
CA ALA A 281 -3.00 13.15 10.48
C ALA A 281 -4.17 13.60 9.59
N VAL A 282 -4.27 13.07 8.38
CA VAL A 282 -5.46 13.24 7.53
C VAL A 282 -5.96 11.85 7.18
N GLY A 283 -7.21 11.54 7.53
CA GLY A 283 -7.80 10.24 7.24
C GLY A 283 -7.92 10.01 5.74
N LEU A 284 -8.76 10.77 5.08
CA LEU A 284 -9.04 10.69 3.66
C LEU A 284 -8.82 12.05 3.00
N SER A 285 -8.19 12.10 1.84
CA SER A 285 -7.98 13.32 1.07
C SER A 285 -8.42 13.14 -0.37
N PHE A 286 -9.31 14.02 -0.84
CA PHE A 286 -9.74 14.11 -2.23
C PHE A 286 -9.24 15.40 -2.85
N ASN A 287 -8.61 15.31 -4.02
CA ASN A 287 -8.21 16.47 -4.80
C ASN A 287 -8.43 16.17 -6.29
N GLN A 288 -9.25 16.96 -6.95
CA GLN A 288 -9.64 16.76 -8.36
C GLN A 288 -10.25 15.36 -8.58
N CYS A 289 -11.17 14.95 -7.71
CA CYS A 289 -11.77 13.61 -7.73
C CYS A 289 -13.28 13.71 -7.95
N ASN A 290 -13.81 13.01 -8.95
CA ASN A 290 -15.19 13.14 -9.35
C ASN A 290 -15.93 11.79 -9.38
N ASP A 291 -17.24 11.85 -9.12
CA ASP A 291 -18.17 10.73 -9.28
C ASP A 291 -17.80 9.46 -8.48
N ASN A 292 -17.13 9.62 -7.35
CA ASN A 292 -16.78 8.48 -6.49
C ASN A 292 -17.92 8.14 -5.52
N GLU A 293 -18.03 6.88 -5.14
CA GLU A 293 -18.96 6.37 -4.12
C GLU A 293 -18.19 6.03 -2.84
N ILE A 294 -18.52 6.69 -1.75
CA ILE A 294 -17.86 6.55 -0.45
C ILE A 294 -18.91 6.05 0.54
N THR A 295 -18.92 4.73 0.84
CA THR A 295 -20.02 4.09 1.57
C THR A 295 -19.53 3.22 2.71
N GLY A 296 -20.12 3.40 3.89
CA GLY A 296 -19.89 2.52 5.05
C GLY A 296 -18.48 2.57 5.62
N ASN A 297 -17.69 3.59 5.31
CA ASN A 297 -16.33 3.72 5.83
C ASN A 297 -16.33 4.25 7.26
N ARG A 298 -15.37 3.81 8.04
CA ARG A 298 -15.13 4.27 9.40
C ARG A 298 -13.90 5.19 9.44
N VAL A 299 -14.14 6.49 9.51
CA VAL A 299 -13.10 7.53 9.58
C VAL A 299 -13.03 8.05 11.01
N THR A 300 -12.01 7.63 11.76
CA THR A 300 -11.99 7.86 13.21
C THR A 300 -10.62 8.23 13.76
N GLN A 301 -10.60 9.08 14.79
CA GLN A 301 -9.36 9.44 15.52
C GLN A 301 -8.27 10.06 14.63
N ASN A 302 -8.64 10.70 13.53
CA ASN A 302 -7.72 11.45 12.70
C ASN A 302 -7.67 12.92 13.18
N TYR A 303 -6.59 13.64 12.89
CA TYR A 303 -6.57 15.09 13.12
C TYR A 303 -7.57 15.76 12.17
N ILE A 304 -7.58 15.38 10.88
CA ILE A 304 -8.62 15.72 9.91
C ILE A 304 -9.23 14.42 9.40
N GLY A 305 -10.55 14.27 9.51
CA GLY A 305 -11.26 13.09 9.00
C GLY A 305 -11.21 13.02 7.48
N LEU A 306 -11.79 14.01 6.81
CA LEU A 306 -11.81 14.14 5.36
C LEU A 306 -11.32 15.53 4.95
N ARG A 307 -10.37 15.59 4.02
CA ARG A 307 -9.93 16.84 3.39
C ARG A 307 -10.35 16.86 1.92
N PHE A 308 -11.08 17.90 1.53
CA PHE A 308 -11.32 18.21 0.15
C PHE A 308 -10.29 19.21 -0.38
N GLY A 309 -9.64 18.85 -1.49
CA GLY A 309 -8.94 19.81 -2.35
C GLY A 309 -9.88 20.40 -3.40
N SER A 310 -9.35 21.28 -4.23
CA SER A 310 -10.10 21.93 -5.30
C SER A 310 -10.65 20.95 -6.34
N ASN A 311 -11.76 21.33 -6.98
CA ASN A 311 -12.33 20.64 -8.15
C ASN A 311 -12.67 19.15 -7.88
N SER A 312 -13.30 18.86 -6.74
CA SER A 312 -13.83 17.53 -6.45
C SER A 312 -15.35 17.59 -6.37
N SER A 313 -16.05 16.95 -7.32
CA SER A 313 -17.50 17.09 -7.51
C SER A 313 -18.18 15.75 -7.81
N GLY A 314 -19.50 15.70 -7.65
CA GLY A 314 -20.30 14.51 -7.97
C GLY A 314 -20.08 13.31 -7.02
N ASN A 315 -19.25 13.46 -5.99
CA ASN A 315 -18.99 12.37 -5.05
C ASN A 315 -20.18 12.13 -4.12
N ARG A 316 -20.42 10.88 -3.76
CA ARG A 316 -21.54 10.44 -2.93
C ARG A 316 -21.05 9.83 -1.63
N PHE A 317 -21.44 10.40 -0.50
CA PHE A 317 -21.09 9.96 0.84
C PHE A 317 -22.34 9.47 1.58
N THR A 318 -22.40 8.19 1.91
CA THR A 318 -23.53 7.62 2.64
C THR A 318 -23.06 6.52 3.60
N GLU A 319 -23.74 6.37 4.72
CA GLU A 319 -23.46 5.35 5.73
C GLU A 319 -22.04 5.38 6.32
N ASN A 320 -21.24 6.43 6.06
CA ASN A 320 -19.93 6.55 6.68
C ASN A 320 -20.07 6.99 8.14
N SER A 321 -19.06 6.70 8.96
CA SER A 321 -19.01 7.24 10.31
C SER A 321 -17.77 8.10 10.51
N PHE A 322 -17.98 9.36 10.86
CA PHE A 322 -16.95 10.33 11.22
C PHE A 322 -16.95 10.51 12.73
N MET A 323 -15.96 9.88 13.42
CA MET A 323 -15.95 9.85 14.88
C MET A 323 -14.60 10.25 15.44
N ARG A 324 -14.61 11.05 16.51
CA ARG A 324 -13.41 11.46 17.25
C ARG A 324 -12.32 12.05 16.36
N ASN A 325 -12.70 12.60 15.21
CA ASN A 325 -11.78 13.39 14.41
C ASN A 325 -11.76 14.81 15.01
N LEU A 326 -10.57 15.42 15.10
CA LEU A 326 -10.51 16.78 15.64
C LEU A 326 -11.20 17.77 14.71
N HIS A 327 -11.06 17.56 13.42
CA HIS A 327 -11.78 18.25 12.35
C HIS A 327 -12.43 17.18 11.49
N PRO A 328 -13.76 16.97 11.55
CA PRO A 328 -14.43 15.96 10.74
C PRO A 328 -14.17 16.18 9.26
N ILE A 329 -14.30 17.42 8.78
CA ILE A 329 -14.07 17.78 7.39
C ILE A 329 -13.31 19.11 7.30
N GLU A 330 -12.47 19.22 6.26
CA GLU A 330 -11.76 20.44 5.88
C GLU A 330 -11.84 20.62 4.37
N THR A 331 -12.40 21.75 3.92
CA THR A 331 -12.56 22.05 2.49
C THR A 331 -11.48 22.96 1.94
N GLY A 332 -10.73 23.63 2.81
CA GLY A 332 -9.70 24.60 2.40
C GLY A 332 -10.26 25.78 1.57
N GLY A 333 -11.57 26.05 1.68
CA GLY A 333 -12.25 27.05 0.87
C GLY A 333 -12.64 26.56 -0.53
N SER A 334 -12.56 25.26 -0.79
CA SER A 334 -13.07 24.67 -2.05
C SER A 334 -14.58 24.61 -2.03
N ASP A 335 -15.21 24.85 -3.18
CA ASP A 335 -16.64 24.58 -3.36
C ASP A 335 -16.87 23.07 -3.36
N VAL A 336 -17.71 22.60 -2.46
CA VAL A 336 -18.06 21.19 -2.28
C VAL A 336 -19.55 20.93 -2.44
N SER A 337 -20.31 21.94 -2.91
CA SER A 337 -21.78 21.91 -3.03
C SER A 337 -22.29 20.85 -4.00
N GLU A 338 -21.49 20.44 -4.99
CA GLU A 338 -21.88 19.41 -5.96
C GLU A 338 -21.73 17.97 -5.42
N ASN A 339 -21.22 17.81 -4.20
CA ASN A 339 -21.14 16.49 -3.56
C ASN A 339 -22.41 16.20 -2.76
N ARG A 340 -22.79 14.93 -2.67
CA ARG A 340 -23.99 14.49 -1.97
C ARG A 340 -23.63 13.76 -0.69
N TRP A 341 -24.23 14.21 0.41
CA TRP A 341 -23.98 13.66 1.74
C TRP A 341 -25.05 12.71 2.24
N ALA A 342 -26.14 12.56 1.51
CA ALA A 342 -27.17 11.55 1.71
C ALA A 342 -27.63 10.98 0.38
N ILE A 343 -27.91 9.67 0.35
CA ILE A 343 -28.42 8.94 -0.80
C ILE A 343 -29.68 8.19 -0.36
N ASN A 344 -30.78 8.37 -1.09
CA ASN A 344 -32.08 7.75 -0.78
C ASN A 344 -32.56 8.00 0.67
N GLY A 345 -32.28 9.19 1.21
CA GLY A 345 -32.67 9.54 2.58
C GLY A 345 -31.76 8.96 3.68
N VAL A 346 -30.59 8.46 3.34
CA VAL A 346 -29.61 7.94 4.30
C VAL A 346 -28.29 8.69 4.14
N GLY A 347 -27.88 9.38 5.17
CA GLY A 347 -26.64 10.15 5.23
C GLY A 347 -25.53 9.40 6.00
N ASN A 348 -24.75 10.15 6.78
CA ASN A 348 -23.59 9.65 7.51
C ASN A 348 -23.79 9.83 9.02
N PHE A 349 -23.00 9.13 9.81
CA PHE A 349 -22.96 9.29 11.25
C PHE A 349 -21.87 10.28 11.66
N TRP A 350 -22.26 11.27 12.49
CA TRP A 350 -21.39 12.33 13.01
C TRP A 350 -21.47 12.34 14.52
N ASP A 351 -20.39 12.06 15.20
CA ASP A 351 -20.38 11.98 16.69
C ASP A 351 -20.45 13.34 17.37
N THR A 352 -20.43 14.42 16.61
CA THR A 352 -20.59 15.81 17.07
C THR A 352 -22.04 16.27 17.11
N ASP A 353 -22.95 15.52 16.48
CA ASP A 353 -24.35 15.92 16.33
C ASP A 353 -25.15 15.74 17.63
N LEU A 354 -26.09 16.68 17.84
CA LEU A 354 -27.19 16.45 18.78
C LEU A 354 -28.18 15.47 18.15
N GLU A 355 -28.32 14.30 18.74
CA GLU A 355 -29.27 13.29 18.25
C GLU A 355 -30.71 13.71 18.58
N VAL A 356 -31.53 13.96 17.58
CA VAL A 356 -32.96 14.21 17.64
C VAL A 356 -33.63 13.30 16.62
N ASP A 357 -34.28 12.26 17.09
CA ASP A 357 -34.95 11.24 16.26
C ASP A 357 -36.34 11.00 16.88
N LEU A 358 -37.31 11.82 16.49
CA LEU A 358 -38.64 11.86 17.11
C LEU A 358 -39.53 10.72 16.61
N ASP A 359 -39.32 10.30 15.39
CA ASP A 359 -40.11 9.21 14.76
C ASP A 359 -39.45 7.83 14.92
N HIS A 360 -38.25 7.77 15.55
CA HIS A 360 -37.46 6.57 15.82
C HIS A 360 -37.08 5.75 14.58
N ASN A 361 -36.90 6.43 13.44
CA ASN A 361 -36.51 5.80 12.19
C ASN A 361 -35.00 5.57 12.07
N GLY A 362 -34.18 6.12 12.99
CA GLY A 362 -32.72 6.00 13.00
C GLY A 362 -32.00 7.09 12.20
N ILE A 363 -32.76 8.04 11.66
CA ILE A 363 -32.26 9.24 10.98
C ILE A 363 -32.47 10.42 11.92
N ASN A 364 -31.46 11.28 12.04
CA ASN A 364 -31.58 12.51 12.84
C ASN A 364 -32.49 13.51 12.11
N ASP A 365 -33.49 14.05 12.81
CA ASP A 365 -34.41 15.08 12.29
C ASP A 365 -33.72 16.42 12.03
N LEU A 366 -32.54 16.63 12.60
CA LEU A 366 -31.72 17.81 12.36
C LEU A 366 -30.60 17.48 11.36
N PRO A 367 -30.42 18.29 10.29
CA PRO A 367 -29.32 18.09 9.36
C PRO A 367 -27.98 18.36 10.04
N HIS A 368 -26.94 17.62 9.66
CA HIS A 368 -25.56 17.93 10.01
C HIS A 368 -25.04 19.05 9.11
N ARG A 369 -24.36 20.02 9.69
CA ARG A 369 -23.73 21.12 8.95
C ARG A 369 -22.31 21.36 9.48
N GLU A 370 -21.34 21.21 8.59
CA GLU A 370 -19.95 21.55 8.86
C GLU A 370 -19.59 22.84 8.11
N LEU A 371 -19.23 23.87 8.86
CA LEU A 371 -18.78 25.14 8.30
C LEU A 371 -17.26 25.23 8.44
N ASP A 372 -16.54 25.19 7.34
CA ASP A 372 -15.09 25.30 7.33
C ASP A 372 -14.59 26.76 7.32
N SER A 373 -15.15 27.60 8.18
CA SER A 373 -14.75 29.01 8.28
C SER A 373 -13.29 29.23 8.73
N LEU A 374 -12.67 28.21 9.33
CA LEU A 374 -11.31 28.31 9.86
C LEU A 374 -10.25 27.68 8.95
N SER A 375 -10.62 26.86 7.99
CA SER A 375 -9.65 26.19 7.10
C SER A 375 -8.94 27.17 6.19
N VAL A 376 -9.65 28.17 5.69
CA VAL A 376 -9.06 29.27 4.88
C VAL A 376 -8.05 30.03 5.72
N LEU A 377 -8.40 30.38 6.96
CA LEU A 377 -7.49 31.06 7.88
C LEU A 377 -6.26 30.22 8.24
N ARG A 378 -6.43 28.92 8.46
CA ARG A 378 -5.30 28.00 8.72
C ARG A 378 -4.39 27.82 7.52
N ARG A 379 -4.96 27.79 6.31
CA ARG A 379 -4.18 27.73 5.06
C ARG A 379 -3.32 28.99 4.90
N ASP A 380 -3.91 30.15 5.11
CA ASP A 380 -3.25 31.45 4.91
C ASP A 380 -2.32 31.84 6.07
N PHE A 381 -2.64 31.36 7.28
CA PHE A 381 -1.90 31.62 8.53
C PHE A 381 -1.70 30.34 9.35
N PRO A 382 -0.71 29.49 9.02
CA PRO A 382 -0.49 28.20 9.70
C PRO A 382 -0.36 28.29 11.23
N VAL A 383 0.09 29.44 11.76
CA VAL A 383 0.19 29.70 13.20
C VAL A 383 -1.18 29.61 13.89
N ILE A 384 -2.26 29.86 13.19
CA ILE A 384 -3.62 29.76 13.76
C ILE A 384 -3.97 28.31 14.15
N ALA A 385 -3.29 27.33 13.58
CA ALA A 385 -3.46 25.93 13.99
C ALA A 385 -3.21 25.71 15.49
N PHE A 386 -2.28 26.44 16.11
CA PHE A 386 -2.03 26.36 17.55
C PHE A 386 -3.17 26.95 18.39
N LEU A 387 -3.98 27.84 17.81
CA LEU A 387 -5.13 28.45 18.46
C LEU A 387 -6.45 27.75 18.17
N SER A 388 -6.45 26.71 17.32
CA SER A 388 -7.67 26.03 16.85
C SER A 388 -8.51 25.44 17.99
N GLU A 389 -7.88 25.12 19.12
CA GLU A 389 -8.52 24.62 20.33
C GLU A 389 -8.80 25.70 21.38
N SER A 390 -8.56 26.98 21.06
CA SER A 390 -8.87 28.07 21.99
C SER A 390 -10.38 28.18 22.24
N PRO A 391 -10.80 28.58 23.46
CA PRO A 391 -12.21 28.78 23.77
C PRO A 391 -12.92 29.74 22.81
N ALA A 392 -12.21 30.77 22.34
CA ALA A 392 -12.76 31.77 21.44
C ALA A 392 -13.08 31.14 20.04
N LEU A 393 -12.18 30.29 19.50
CA LEU A 393 -12.42 29.61 18.23
C LEU A 393 -13.46 28.48 18.36
N LYS A 394 -13.54 27.81 19.52
CA LYS A 394 -14.63 26.87 19.80
C LYS A 394 -15.99 27.56 19.83
N LEU A 395 -16.06 28.73 20.45
CA LEU A 395 -17.28 29.53 20.48
C LEU A 395 -17.66 30.03 19.08
N LEU A 396 -16.68 30.46 18.28
CA LEU A 396 -16.91 30.89 16.89
C LEU A 396 -17.43 29.74 16.04
N ARG A 397 -16.85 28.55 16.16
CA ARG A 397 -17.32 27.32 15.49
C ARG A 397 -18.76 27.02 15.87
N PHE A 398 -19.06 26.99 17.17
CA PHE A 398 -20.39 26.74 17.70
C PHE A 398 -21.42 27.79 17.19
N ALA A 399 -21.02 29.06 17.07
CA ALA A 399 -21.89 30.10 16.53
C ALA A 399 -22.14 29.90 15.02
N ASN A 400 -21.11 29.52 14.26
CA ASN A 400 -21.22 29.26 12.83
C ASN A 400 -22.08 28.03 12.50
N GLU A 401 -22.04 26.99 13.33
CA GLU A 401 -22.91 25.81 13.20
C GLU A 401 -24.39 26.17 13.32
N ARG A 402 -24.72 27.24 14.06
CA ARG A 402 -26.12 27.65 14.33
C ARG A 402 -26.60 28.84 13.54
N ALA A 403 -25.69 29.68 13.07
CA ALA A 403 -26.00 30.84 12.25
C ALA A 403 -25.40 30.64 10.86
N VAL A 404 -26.20 30.20 9.90
CA VAL A 404 -25.78 30.08 8.49
C VAL A 404 -25.31 31.46 8.00
N ILE A 405 -24.01 31.60 7.79
CA ILE A 405 -23.45 32.80 7.18
C ILE A 405 -23.52 32.59 5.65
N PRO A 406 -24.32 33.35 4.93
CA PRO A 406 -24.44 33.22 3.46
C PRO A 406 -23.05 33.37 2.81
N GLY A 407 -22.70 32.46 1.90
CA GLY A 407 -21.47 32.54 1.11
C GLY A 407 -20.27 31.77 1.69
N LEU A 408 -20.40 31.10 2.83
CA LEU A 408 -19.43 30.10 3.27
C LEU A 408 -19.84 28.74 2.73
N SER A 409 -18.91 28.02 2.10
CA SER A 409 -19.14 26.64 1.64
C SER A 409 -19.46 25.76 2.84
N ALA A 410 -20.73 25.39 2.99
CA ALA A 410 -21.17 24.49 4.05
C ALA A 410 -21.36 23.10 3.45
N ILE A 411 -20.88 22.10 4.17
CA ILE A 411 -21.32 20.72 3.95
C ILE A 411 -22.65 20.59 4.68
N GLU A 412 -23.65 20.05 3.99
CA GLU A 412 -24.92 19.71 4.59
C GLU A 412 -25.25 18.24 4.30
N ASP A 413 -25.32 17.44 5.38
CA ASP A 413 -25.90 16.11 5.36
C ASP A 413 -27.37 16.25 5.83
N PRO A 414 -28.35 16.11 4.93
CA PRO A 414 -29.75 16.34 5.25
C PRO A 414 -30.41 15.19 6.04
N ALA A 415 -29.75 14.03 6.17
CA ALA A 415 -30.31 12.83 6.79
C ALA A 415 -29.25 12.07 7.62
N PRO A 416 -28.63 12.72 8.64
CA PRO A 416 -27.57 12.10 9.42
C PRO A 416 -28.09 10.87 10.18
N LEU A 417 -27.22 9.88 10.38
CA LEU A 417 -27.55 8.66 11.12
C LEU A 417 -27.46 8.88 12.63
N THR A 418 -28.38 8.27 13.38
CA THR A 418 -28.24 8.22 14.83
C THR A 418 -27.26 7.13 15.29
N SER A 419 -26.72 7.26 16.50
CA SER A 419 -25.77 6.30 17.09
C SER A 419 -26.36 4.90 17.21
N ARG A 420 -27.66 4.80 17.38
CA ARG A 420 -28.39 3.51 17.45
C ARG A 420 -28.36 2.79 16.11
N PHE A 421 -28.65 3.50 15.01
CA PHE A 421 -28.68 2.92 13.67
C PHE A 421 -27.27 2.49 13.23
N TRP A 422 -26.27 3.32 13.48
CA TRP A 422 -24.87 3.00 13.19
C TRP A 422 -24.39 1.73 13.91
N LYS A 423 -24.71 1.56 15.20
CA LYS A 423 -24.36 0.34 15.95
C LYS A 423 -25.00 -0.91 15.36
N ILE A 424 -26.25 -0.84 14.89
CA ILE A 424 -26.94 -1.96 14.26
C ILE A 424 -26.25 -2.34 12.92
N GLN A 425 -25.88 -1.36 12.12
CA GLN A 425 -25.17 -1.59 10.86
C GLN A 425 -23.78 -2.18 11.09
N ALA A 426 -23.00 -1.62 12.00
CA ALA A 426 -21.68 -2.14 12.38
C ALA A 426 -21.75 -3.62 12.82
N GLN A 427 -22.78 -3.99 13.57
CA GLN A 427 -23.02 -5.39 13.96
C GLN A 427 -23.41 -6.30 12.78
N ARG A 428 -24.20 -5.80 11.83
CA ARG A 428 -24.56 -6.54 10.62
C ARG A 428 -23.36 -6.79 9.73
N SER A 429 -22.52 -5.78 9.52
CA SER A 429 -21.29 -5.89 8.74
C SER A 429 -20.30 -6.87 9.37
N ALA A 430 -20.10 -6.81 10.69
CA ALA A 430 -19.26 -7.75 11.42
C ALA A 430 -19.74 -9.20 11.31
N ARG A 431 -21.06 -9.45 11.41
CA ARG A 431 -21.65 -10.79 11.23
C ARG A 431 -21.51 -11.31 9.80
N ALA A 432 -21.65 -10.44 8.80
CA ALA A 432 -21.47 -10.81 7.40
C ALA A 432 -20.00 -11.17 7.07
N ALA A 433 -19.04 -10.48 7.68
CA ALA A 433 -17.62 -10.79 7.55
C ALA A 433 -17.28 -12.16 8.17
N VAL A 434 -17.81 -12.47 9.35
CA VAL A 434 -17.61 -13.79 10.01
C VAL A 434 -18.28 -14.92 9.20
N ALA A 435 -19.41 -14.66 8.55
CA ALA A 435 -20.09 -15.66 7.73
C ALA A 435 -19.39 -15.98 6.40
N LYS A 436 -18.59 -15.04 5.88
CA LYS A 436 -17.77 -15.23 4.66
C LYS A 436 -16.39 -15.84 4.94
N GLY A 437 -15.95 -15.86 6.19
CA GLY A 437 -14.69 -16.48 6.62
C GLY A 437 -14.82 -17.95 7.06
N LYS A 438 -16.00 -18.55 6.87
CA LYS A 438 -16.28 -19.98 6.98
C LYS A 438 -16.63 -20.51 5.58
#